data_4d0a60e985e320cecb554b8ef8cd6eac
#
_entry.id   4d0a60e985e320cecb554b8ef8cd6eac
#
_cell.length_a   1.000
_cell.length_b   1.000
_cell.length_c   1.000
_cell.angle_alpha   90.00
_cell.angle_beta   90.00
_cell.angle_gamma   90.00
#
_symmetry.space_group_name_H-M   'P 1'
#
loop_
_entity.id
_entity.type
_entity.pdbx_description
1 polymer ?
#
loop_
_entity_poly.entity_id
_entity_poly.type
_entity_poly.pdbx_seq_one_letter_code
_entity_poly.pdbx_strand_id
1 'polypeptide(L)'
;MSVYSLKRVQRLPITVETAWDFFSNPMNLKEITPAKMGFQVTSDPEFSARKMYAGQIITYTVKPLLGIPLFWMTEITHVQDGQFFVDEQRVGPYALWHHQHHFKAIPGGVEMTDLVHYKVPFGILGDFANWLFVRGQLEGIFNHRYEILEERFGVLGSR
;
A
#
# COMPACT_ATOMS: atom_id res chain seq x y z
N MET A 1 16.05 11.36 14.74
CA MET A 1 14.77 11.45 13.99
C MET A 1 14.97 10.75 12.64
N SER A 2 14.48 9.53 12.52
CA SER A 2 14.85 8.67 11.39
C SER A 2 13.69 8.54 10.40
N VAL A 3 14.00 8.60 9.10
CA VAL A 3 13.11 8.16 8.02
C VAL A 3 13.52 6.73 7.68
N TYR A 4 12.56 5.83 7.69
CA TYR A 4 12.75 4.42 7.39
C TYR A 4 12.26 4.10 5.99
N SER A 5 12.75 3.02 5.41
CA SER A 5 12.28 2.52 4.12
C SER A 5 11.95 1.03 4.18
N LEU A 6 10.94 0.65 3.42
CA LEU A 6 10.55 -0.73 3.16
C LEU A 6 10.44 -0.90 1.64
N LYS A 7 11.12 -1.88 1.09
CA LYS A 7 11.01 -2.24 -0.33
C LYS A 7 10.53 -3.68 -0.46
N ARG A 8 9.56 -3.91 -1.33
CA ARG A 8 9.08 -5.25 -1.73
C ARG A 8 9.03 -5.35 -3.25
N VAL A 9 9.45 -6.47 -3.76
CA VAL A 9 9.35 -6.81 -5.18
C VAL A 9 8.59 -8.11 -5.30
N GLN A 10 7.56 -8.14 -6.13
CA GLN A 10 6.76 -9.33 -6.42
C GLN A 10 6.58 -9.50 -7.92
N ARG A 11 6.64 -10.74 -8.39
CA ARG A 11 6.42 -11.09 -9.79
C ARG A 11 5.19 -11.97 -9.89
N LEU A 12 4.25 -11.57 -10.74
CA LEU A 12 2.99 -12.27 -10.94
C LEU A 12 2.80 -12.64 -12.41
N PRO A 13 2.18 -13.81 -12.71
CA PRO A 13 1.93 -14.28 -14.08
C PRO A 13 0.70 -13.62 -14.71
N ILE A 14 0.58 -12.29 -14.56
CA ILE A 14 -0.49 -11.46 -15.13
C ILE A 14 0.10 -10.31 -15.94
N THR A 15 -0.69 -9.69 -16.79
CA THR A 15 -0.24 -8.53 -17.57
C THR A 15 -0.14 -7.28 -16.69
N VAL A 16 0.61 -6.28 -17.16
CA VAL A 16 0.70 -4.96 -16.50
C VAL A 16 -0.68 -4.32 -16.38
N GLU A 17 -1.52 -4.45 -17.42
CA GLU A 17 -2.88 -3.90 -17.44
C GLU A 17 -3.75 -4.52 -16.34
N THR A 18 -3.71 -5.85 -16.20
CA THR A 18 -4.46 -6.55 -15.14
C THR A 18 -3.98 -6.12 -13.75
N ALA A 19 -2.66 -6.01 -13.56
CA ALA A 19 -2.09 -5.52 -12.30
C ALA A 19 -2.51 -4.07 -12.04
N TRP A 20 -2.39 -3.20 -13.04
CA TRP A 20 -2.76 -1.79 -12.94
C TRP A 20 -4.23 -1.62 -12.56
N ASP A 21 -5.15 -2.30 -13.26
CA ASP A 21 -6.60 -2.23 -12.98
C ASP A 21 -6.93 -2.67 -11.56
N PHE A 22 -6.23 -3.68 -11.05
CA PHE A 22 -6.42 -4.14 -9.69
C PHE A 22 -5.91 -3.13 -8.65
N PHE A 23 -4.65 -2.68 -8.78
CA PHE A 23 -3.99 -1.84 -7.77
C PHE A 23 -4.40 -0.37 -7.83
N SER A 24 -4.84 0.14 -8.98
CA SER A 24 -5.34 1.50 -9.12
C SER A 24 -6.78 1.69 -8.61
N ASN A 25 -7.45 0.62 -8.17
CA ASN A 25 -8.77 0.68 -7.57
C ASN A 25 -8.67 0.61 -6.03
N PRO A 26 -8.97 1.69 -5.30
CA PRO A 26 -8.89 1.71 -3.84
C PRO A 26 -9.75 0.66 -3.13
N MET A 27 -10.85 0.23 -3.77
CA MET A 27 -11.74 -0.77 -3.19
C MET A 27 -11.08 -2.15 -3.05
N ASN A 28 -10.11 -2.46 -3.92
CA ASN A 28 -9.35 -3.71 -3.86
C ASN A 28 -8.32 -3.74 -2.73
N LEU A 29 -7.96 -2.58 -2.17
CA LEU A 29 -7.00 -2.49 -1.07
C LEU A 29 -7.46 -3.30 0.16
N LYS A 30 -8.75 -3.37 0.39
CA LYS A 30 -9.33 -4.19 1.47
C LYS A 30 -9.00 -5.68 1.31
N GLU A 31 -8.97 -6.18 0.08
CA GLU A 31 -8.74 -7.59 -0.20
C GLU A 31 -7.31 -8.03 0.14
N ILE A 32 -6.35 -7.12 0.01
CA ILE A 32 -4.92 -7.36 0.26
C ILE A 32 -4.44 -6.79 1.60
N THR A 33 -5.36 -6.33 2.46
CA THR A 33 -5.07 -5.83 3.80
C THR A 33 -5.53 -6.86 4.82
N PRO A 34 -4.69 -7.22 5.83
CA PRO A 34 -5.09 -8.19 6.84
C PRO A 34 -6.41 -7.83 7.51
N ALA A 35 -7.33 -8.79 7.66
CA ALA A 35 -8.67 -8.56 8.24
C ALA A 35 -8.61 -7.92 9.64
N LYS A 36 -7.58 -8.27 10.44
CA LYS A 36 -7.35 -7.67 11.78
C LYS A 36 -7.13 -6.16 11.75
N MET A 37 -6.72 -5.60 10.59
CA MET A 37 -6.55 -4.16 10.41
C MET A 37 -7.87 -3.41 10.32
N GLY A 38 -9.00 -4.10 10.18
CA GLY A 38 -10.33 -3.47 10.10
C GLY A 38 -10.41 -2.37 9.03
N PHE A 39 -9.74 -2.59 7.90
CA PHE A 39 -9.67 -1.61 6.83
C PHE A 39 -11.04 -1.35 6.21
N GLN A 40 -11.42 -0.07 6.14
CA GLN A 40 -12.70 0.35 5.58
C GLN A 40 -12.55 1.67 4.84
N VAL A 41 -12.81 1.68 3.53
CA VAL A 41 -12.86 2.92 2.73
C VAL A 41 -14.08 3.73 3.18
N THR A 42 -13.86 5.02 3.46
CA THR A 42 -14.88 5.96 3.95
C THR A 42 -15.14 7.12 2.98
N SER A 43 -14.32 7.28 1.94
CA SER A 43 -14.59 8.21 0.86
C SER A 43 -15.77 7.76 0.02
N ASP A 44 -16.45 8.74 -0.62
CA ASP A 44 -17.60 8.49 -1.48
C ASP A 44 -17.25 7.45 -2.56
N PRO A 45 -18.06 6.38 -2.70
CA PRO A 45 -17.85 5.35 -3.72
C PRO A 45 -17.78 5.90 -5.14
N GLU A 46 -18.53 6.96 -5.46
CA GLU A 46 -18.50 7.58 -6.78
C GLU A 46 -17.11 8.14 -7.12
N PHE A 47 -16.41 8.74 -6.15
CA PHE A 47 -15.06 9.23 -6.35
C PHE A 47 -14.02 8.08 -6.31
N SER A 48 -14.25 7.07 -5.48
CA SER A 48 -13.34 5.92 -5.35
C SER A 48 -13.43 4.96 -6.54
N ALA A 49 -14.54 4.92 -7.28
CA ALA A 49 -14.73 4.08 -8.45
C ALA A 49 -14.19 4.69 -9.76
N ARG A 50 -13.75 5.95 -9.73
CA ARG A 50 -13.16 6.60 -10.90
C ARG A 50 -11.76 6.08 -11.16
N LYS A 51 -11.32 6.18 -12.42
CA LYS A 51 -9.92 5.96 -12.77
C LYS A 51 -9.02 6.84 -11.90
N MET A 52 -7.98 6.25 -11.33
CA MET A 52 -7.02 6.95 -10.48
C MET A 52 -6.41 8.16 -11.19
N TYR A 53 -6.28 9.27 -10.47
CA TYR A 53 -5.68 10.51 -10.98
C TYR A 53 -4.89 11.24 -9.90
N ALA A 54 -3.90 12.04 -10.31
CA ALA A 54 -3.12 12.87 -9.40
C ALA A 54 -3.99 13.96 -8.76
N GLY A 55 -3.92 14.09 -7.43
CA GLY A 55 -4.80 14.95 -6.62
C GLY A 55 -6.03 14.23 -6.05
N GLN A 56 -6.22 12.95 -6.36
CA GLN A 56 -7.32 12.16 -5.78
C GLN A 56 -7.11 11.97 -4.28
N ILE A 57 -8.16 12.28 -3.51
CA ILE A 57 -8.20 12.05 -2.07
C ILE A 57 -9.02 10.78 -1.77
N ILE A 58 -8.43 9.91 -0.97
CA ILE A 58 -9.07 8.67 -0.51
C ILE A 58 -9.02 8.66 1.01
N THR A 59 -10.16 8.43 1.65
CA THR A 59 -10.24 8.32 3.12
C THR A 59 -10.64 6.92 3.53
N TYR A 60 -10.07 6.47 4.62
CA TYR A 60 -10.38 5.18 5.22
C TYR A 60 -10.11 5.16 6.72
N THR A 61 -10.63 4.15 7.36
CA THR A 61 -10.36 3.82 8.76
C THR A 61 -9.53 2.55 8.83
N VAL A 62 -8.53 2.54 9.69
CA VAL A 62 -7.69 1.37 9.98
C VAL A 62 -7.58 1.17 11.49
N LYS A 63 -7.33 -0.07 11.93
CA LYS A 63 -7.15 -0.41 13.34
C LYS A 63 -5.77 -1.08 13.54
N PRO A 64 -4.68 -0.32 13.40
CA PRO A 64 -3.34 -0.88 13.39
C PRO A 64 -2.88 -1.40 14.75
N LEU A 65 -3.42 -0.86 15.84
CA LEU A 65 -2.99 -1.17 17.20
C LEU A 65 -4.19 -1.33 18.14
N LEU A 66 -4.24 -2.45 18.87
CA LEU A 66 -5.25 -2.75 19.91
C LEU A 66 -6.71 -2.58 19.45
N GLY A 67 -6.99 -2.67 18.16
CA GLY A 67 -8.34 -2.47 17.62
C GLY A 67 -8.84 -1.02 17.65
N ILE A 68 -7.97 -0.05 17.97
CA ILE A 68 -8.32 1.38 18.01
C ILE A 68 -8.46 1.89 16.59
N PRO A 69 -9.64 2.42 16.19
CA PRO A 69 -9.82 2.96 14.85
C PRO A 69 -9.07 4.29 14.71
N LEU A 70 -8.27 4.38 13.65
CA LEU A 70 -7.57 5.60 13.26
C LEU A 70 -8.08 6.04 11.88
N PHE A 71 -8.32 7.33 11.74
CA PHE A 71 -8.61 7.95 10.46
C PHE A 71 -7.34 8.06 9.63
N TRP A 72 -7.46 7.73 8.33
CA TRP A 72 -6.38 7.87 7.37
C TRP A 72 -6.89 8.57 6.11
N MET A 73 -6.19 9.61 5.69
CA MET A 73 -6.45 10.30 4.43
C MET A 73 -5.20 10.25 3.56
N THR A 74 -5.36 9.70 2.38
CA THR A 74 -4.32 9.58 1.36
C THR A 74 -4.61 10.55 0.21
N GLU A 75 -3.59 11.16 -0.33
CA GLU A 75 -3.59 11.79 -1.64
C GLU A 75 -2.75 10.96 -2.61
N ILE A 76 -3.31 10.70 -3.78
CA ILE A 76 -2.55 10.18 -4.91
C ILE A 76 -1.83 11.36 -5.54
N THR A 77 -0.51 11.46 -5.33
CA THR A 77 0.26 12.65 -5.75
C THR A 77 0.75 12.56 -7.20
N HIS A 78 1.03 11.36 -7.68
CA HIS A 78 1.54 11.12 -9.03
C HIS A 78 0.89 9.89 -9.62
N VAL A 79 0.58 9.95 -10.91
CA VAL A 79 0.05 8.81 -11.68
C VAL A 79 0.65 8.83 -13.08
N GLN A 80 1.20 7.70 -13.49
CA GLN A 80 1.53 7.40 -14.88
C GLN A 80 0.95 6.02 -15.20
N ASP A 81 -0.13 6.03 -15.97
CA ASP A 81 -0.93 4.83 -16.28
C ASP A 81 -0.06 3.64 -16.71
N GLY A 82 -0.30 2.49 -16.08
CA GLY A 82 0.42 1.24 -16.36
C GLY A 82 1.88 1.21 -15.93
N GLN A 83 2.41 2.28 -15.32
CA GLN A 83 3.81 2.35 -14.94
C GLN A 83 4.00 2.55 -13.44
N PHE A 84 3.42 3.60 -12.85
CA PHE A 84 3.51 3.84 -11.43
C PHE A 84 2.44 4.81 -10.93
N PHE A 85 2.18 4.75 -9.63
CA PHE A 85 1.52 5.81 -8.88
C PHE A 85 2.17 5.99 -7.51
N VAL A 86 1.92 7.14 -6.91
CA VAL A 86 2.44 7.49 -5.58
C VAL A 86 1.29 7.91 -4.71
N ASP A 87 1.20 7.34 -3.52
CA ASP A 87 0.27 7.75 -2.46
C ASP A 87 1.03 8.34 -1.27
N GLU A 88 0.49 9.42 -0.73
CA GLU A 88 1.01 10.08 0.47
C GLU A 88 -0.09 10.25 1.52
N GLN A 89 0.24 9.92 2.77
CA GLN A 89 -0.65 10.23 3.87
C GLN A 89 -0.68 11.75 4.11
N ARG A 90 -1.87 12.33 4.06
CA ARG A 90 -2.12 13.72 4.45
C ARG A 90 -2.56 13.84 5.89
N VAL A 91 -3.37 12.90 6.36
CA VAL A 91 -3.78 12.76 7.77
C VAL A 91 -3.68 11.30 8.16
N GLY A 92 -3.12 11.01 9.33
CA GLY A 92 -2.98 9.63 9.80
C GLY A 92 -1.90 9.46 10.86
N PRO A 93 -1.56 8.21 11.21
CA PRO A 93 -0.67 7.91 12.34
C PRO A 93 0.82 8.20 12.11
N TYR A 94 1.25 8.36 10.86
CA TYR A 94 2.66 8.60 10.55
C TYR A 94 2.98 10.10 10.42
N ALA A 95 4.19 10.48 10.79
CA ALA A 95 4.70 11.83 10.53
C ALA A 95 5.14 12.02 9.05
N LEU A 96 5.43 10.91 8.37
CA LEU A 96 5.66 10.81 6.93
C LEU A 96 5.18 9.45 6.46
N TRP A 97 4.47 9.43 5.36
CA TRP A 97 4.19 8.23 4.58
C TRP A 97 4.19 8.60 3.10
N HIS A 98 5.12 8.03 2.37
CA HIS A 98 5.29 8.20 0.93
C HIS A 98 5.49 6.81 0.33
N HIS A 99 4.51 6.36 -0.45
CA HIS A 99 4.48 5.01 -1.00
C HIS A 99 4.40 5.05 -2.52
N GLN A 100 5.40 4.49 -3.16
CA GLN A 100 5.48 4.35 -4.59
C GLN A 100 5.12 2.91 -4.99
N HIS A 101 4.26 2.78 -6.00
CA HIS A 101 3.87 1.52 -6.62
C HIS A 101 4.34 1.53 -8.07
N HIS A 102 5.29 0.68 -8.42
CA HIS A 102 5.83 0.57 -9.77
C HIS A 102 5.43 -0.75 -10.40
N PHE A 103 5.15 -0.72 -11.71
CA PHE A 103 4.76 -1.85 -12.52
C PHE A 103 5.65 -1.92 -13.75
N LYS A 104 6.22 -3.09 -14.04
CA LYS A 104 7.11 -3.32 -15.16
C LYS A 104 6.77 -4.65 -15.82
N ALA A 105 6.52 -4.62 -17.14
CA ALA A 105 6.37 -5.84 -17.90
C ALA A 105 7.67 -6.66 -17.89
N ILE A 106 7.54 -7.95 -17.66
CA ILE A 106 8.64 -8.92 -17.72
C ILE A 106 8.19 -10.14 -18.54
N PRO A 107 9.11 -10.98 -19.02
CA PRO A 107 8.73 -12.22 -19.71
C PRO A 107 7.80 -13.08 -18.83
N GLY A 108 6.59 -13.35 -19.34
CA GLY A 108 5.58 -14.16 -18.67
C GLY A 108 4.76 -13.45 -17.58
N GLY A 109 4.93 -12.14 -17.37
CA GLY A 109 4.15 -11.46 -16.34
C GLY A 109 4.53 -10.01 -16.08
N VAL A 110 4.28 -9.58 -14.84
CA VAL A 110 4.58 -8.25 -14.33
C VAL A 110 5.49 -8.33 -13.10
N GLU A 111 6.47 -7.45 -13.01
CA GLU A 111 7.21 -7.16 -11.79
C GLU A 111 6.64 -5.90 -11.14
N MET A 112 6.22 -6.05 -9.91
CA MET A 112 5.69 -4.98 -9.08
C MET A 112 6.70 -4.62 -8.00
N THR A 113 6.93 -3.33 -7.79
CA THR A 113 7.80 -2.83 -6.71
C THR A 113 7.04 -1.85 -5.86
N ASP A 114 6.88 -2.17 -4.58
CA ASP A 114 6.46 -1.25 -3.55
C ASP A 114 7.70 -0.63 -2.88
N LEU A 115 7.75 0.69 -2.80
CA LEU A 115 8.79 1.43 -2.09
C LEU A 115 8.14 2.43 -1.13
N VAL A 116 8.18 2.11 0.15
CA VAL A 116 7.62 2.95 1.22
C VAL A 116 8.73 3.68 1.94
N HIS A 117 8.58 5.00 2.08
CA HIS A 117 9.35 5.81 3.02
C HIS A 117 8.39 6.28 4.12
N TYR A 118 8.75 6.05 5.37
CA TYR A 118 7.88 6.41 6.49
C TYR A 118 8.65 6.93 7.69
N LYS A 119 7.98 7.71 8.52
CA LYS A 119 8.49 8.22 9.78
C LYS A 119 7.41 8.12 10.84
N VAL A 120 7.78 7.55 11.99
CA VAL A 120 6.91 7.51 13.16
C VAL A 120 7.00 8.86 13.91
N PRO A 121 5.88 9.42 14.40
CA PRO A 121 5.90 10.66 15.17
C PRO A 121 6.60 10.48 16.51
N PHE A 122 6.76 11.57 17.26
CA PHE A 122 7.33 11.63 18.63
C PHE A 122 8.84 11.41 18.74
N GLY A 123 9.62 11.68 17.68
CA GLY A 123 11.09 11.71 17.74
C GLY A 123 11.70 10.40 18.22
N ILE A 124 12.53 10.43 19.25
CA ILE A 124 13.23 9.26 19.81
C ILE A 124 12.25 8.19 20.29
N LEU A 125 11.12 8.59 20.90
CA LEU A 125 10.07 7.63 21.30
C LEU A 125 9.45 6.94 20.10
N GLY A 126 9.26 7.66 18.99
CA GLY A 126 8.81 7.09 17.73
C GLY A 126 9.84 6.13 17.13
N ASP A 127 11.12 6.46 17.17
CA ASP A 127 12.19 5.58 16.73
C ASP A 127 12.23 4.27 17.55
N PHE A 128 12.04 4.37 18.87
CA PHE A 128 11.92 3.20 19.75
C PHE A 128 10.68 2.35 19.44
N ALA A 129 9.52 3.00 19.24
CA ALA A 129 8.29 2.31 18.85
C ALA A 129 8.42 1.61 17.48
N ASN A 130 9.11 2.24 16.55
CA ASN A 130 9.41 1.62 15.25
C ASN A 130 10.24 0.35 15.40
N TRP A 131 11.30 0.41 16.18
CA TRP A 131 12.16 -0.74 16.45
C TRP A 131 11.38 -1.88 17.14
N LEU A 132 10.51 -1.54 18.10
CA LEU A 132 9.82 -2.52 18.93
C LEU A 132 8.67 -3.23 18.17
N PHE A 133 7.85 -2.50 17.38
CA PHE A 133 6.65 -3.08 16.79
C PHE A 133 6.22 -2.55 15.41
N VAL A 134 6.43 -1.26 15.08
CA VAL A 134 5.89 -0.67 13.84
C VAL A 134 6.48 -1.33 12.61
N ARG A 135 7.80 -1.51 12.59
CA ARG A 135 8.51 -2.16 11.49
C ARG A 135 8.00 -3.60 11.27
N GLY A 136 7.91 -4.39 12.33
CA GLY A 136 7.42 -5.77 12.24
C GLY A 136 5.96 -5.85 11.77
N GLN A 137 5.13 -4.88 12.20
CA GLN A 137 3.75 -4.79 11.74
C GLN A 137 3.67 -4.48 10.24
N LEU A 138 4.44 -3.51 9.75
CA LEU A 138 4.49 -3.18 8.33
C LEU A 138 4.98 -4.37 7.50
N GLU A 139 6.06 -5.02 7.91
CA GLU A 139 6.55 -6.24 7.26
C GLU A 139 5.47 -7.32 7.19
N GLY A 140 4.72 -7.53 8.28
CA GLY A 140 3.60 -8.48 8.32
C GLY A 140 2.46 -8.13 7.37
N ILE A 141 2.12 -6.85 7.21
CA ILE A 141 1.10 -6.38 6.25
C ILE A 141 1.55 -6.68 4.82
N PHE A 142 2.78 -6.35 4.46
CA PHE A 142 3.30 -6.59 3.11
C PHE A 142 3.51 -8.08 2.80
N ASN A 143 3.87 -8.90 3.80
CA ASN A 143 3.95 -10.34 3.62
C ASN A 143 2.57 -10.95 3.37
N HIS A 144 1.56 -10.56 4.15
CA HIS A 144 0.16 -10.98 3.90
C HIS A 144 -0.32 -10.59 2.50
N ARG A 145 -0.04 -9.33 2.09
CA ARG A 145 -0.35 -8.86 0.73
C ARG A 145 0.31 -9.72 -0.33
N TYR A 146 1.58 -10.08 -0.14
CA TYR A 146 2.33 -10.94 -1.04
C TYR A 146 1.64 -12.31 -1.21
N GLU A 147 1.28 -12.96 -0.10
CA GLU A 147 0.61 -14.26 -0.09
C GLU A 147 -0.77 -14.21 -0.79
N ILE A 148 -1.61 -13.24 -0.46
CA ILE A 148 -2.94 -13.08 -1.08
C ILE A 148 -2.83 -12.84 -2.60
N LEU A 149 -1.85 -12.08 -3.05
CA LEU A 149 -1.65 -11.84 -4.47
C LEU A 149 -1.19 -13.10 -5.21
N GLU A 150 -0.35 -13.94 -4.60
CA GLU A 150 0.01 -15.24 -5.17
C GLU A 150 -1.17 -16.22 -5.19
N GLU A 151 -1.98 -16.26 -4.13
CA GLU A 151 -3.20 -17.06 -4.10
C GLU A 151 -4.19 -16.64 -5.20
N ARG A 152 -4.33 -15.33 -5.43
CA ARG A 152 -5.29 -14.78 -6.39
C ARG A 152 -4.84 -14.91 -7.84
N PHE A 153 -3.59 -14.61 -8.12
CA PHE A 153 -3.06 -14.46 -9.47
C PHE A 153 -2.09 -15.57 -9.88
N GLY A 154 -1.66 -16.39 -8.94
CA GLY A 154 -0.69 -17.45 -9.16
C GLY A 154 0.74 -16.98 -8.91
N VAL A 155 1.66 -17.95 -8.99
CA VAL A 155 3.10 -17.75 -8.82
C VAL A 155 3.77 -17.76 -10.19
N LEU A 156 4.59 -16.76 -10.49
CA LEU A 156 5.40 -16.79 -11.69
C LEU A 156 6.47 -17.88 -11.54
N GLY A 157 6.35 -18.96 -12.31
CA GLY A 157 7.29 -20.07 -12.25
C GLY A 157 8.72 -19.62 -12.54
N SER A 158 9.66 -20.03 -11.70
CA SER A 158 11.08 -19.97 -12.01
C SER A 158 11.32 -20.91 -13.21
N ARG A 159 11.55 -20.35 -14.40
CA ARG A 159 12.13 -21.09 -15.53
C ARG A 159 13.63 -21.15 -15.37
#